data_50e9d7947595b7ba39d39cbee56c3ef6
#
_entry.id   50e9d7947595b7ba39d39cbee56c3ef6
#
_cell.length_a   1.000
_cell.length_b   1.000
_cell.length_c   1.000
_cell.angle_alpha   90.00
_cell.angle_beta   90.00
_cell.angle_gamma   90.00
#
_symmetry.space_group_name_H-M   'P 1'
#
loop_
_entity.id
_entity.type
_entity.pdbx_description
1 polymer ?
#
loop_
_entity_poly.entity_id
_entity_poly.type
_entity_poly.pdbx_seq_one_letter_code
_entity_poly.pdbx_strand_id
1 'polypeptide(L)'
;NRRVNAQKSINKKYENSECSAFVDFREITENKNIDAVCIATPDHWHSVITISALKNGKDVYCEKPLTHNIHESVEVIKAVKKNKRVLQTGSMQRSSSEFRIACELVRNGVIGKIRNVDISVGDPGRPCDLKKENMEPGLNWDLWCGPGPLREYSSVLCPRGIHNHFPAWRNYMEYGGGM
;
A
#
# COMPACT_ATOMS: atom_id res chain seq x y z
N ASN A 1 1.55 -19.81 -2.32
CA ASN A 1 2.16 -18.64 -1.68
C ASN A 1 2.47 -17.57 -2.74
N ARG A 2 1.85 -16.38 -2.63
CA ARG A 2 1.98 -15.28 -3.62
C ARG A 2 3.42 -14.83 -3.81
N ARG A 3 4.19 -14.75 -2.73
CA ARG A 3 5.61 -14.36 -2.76
C ARG A 3 6.45 -15.29 -3.64
N VAL A 4 6.32 -16.60 -3.44
CA VAL A 4 7.03 -17.60 -4.25
C VAL A 4 6.58 -17.58 -5.72
N ASN A 5 5.29 -17.36 -5.97
CA ASN A 5 4.79 -17.24 -7.34
C ASN A 5 5.33 -15.98 -8.04
N ALA A 6 5.40 -14.86 -7.33
CA ALA A 6 6.01 -13.63 -7.85
C ALA A 6 7.49 -13.84 -8.20
N GLN A 7 8.27 -14.42 -7.30
CA GLN A 7 9.67 -14.77 -7.55
C GLN A 7 9.84 -15.63 -8.81
N LYS A 8 9.05 -16.71 -8.91
CA LYS A 8 9.09 -17.59 -10.08
C LYS A 8 8.74 -16.86 -11.38
N SER A 9 7.74 -15.97 -11.33
CA SER A 9 7.33 -15.20 -12.51
C SER A 9 8.42 -14.23 -12.97
N ILE A 10 9.09 -13.57 -12.03
CA ILE A 10 10.19 -12.64 -12.34
C ILE A 10 11.39 -13.41 -12.91
N ASN A 11 11.82 -14.48 -12.24
CA ASN A 11 12.94 -15.30 -12.74
C ASN A 11 12.67 -15.87 -14.13
N LYS A 12 11.42 -16.32 -14.38
CA LYS A 12 11.01 -16.78 -15.71
C LYS A 12 11.06 -15.65 -16.75
N LYS A 13 10.60 -14.43 -16.38
CA LYS A 13 10.58 -13.28 -17.29
C LYS A 13 11.97 -12.84 -17.72
N TYR A 14 12.93 -12.89 -16.81
CA TYR A 14 14.32 -12.47 -17.02
C TYR A 14 15.27 -13.64 -17.33
N GLU A 15 14.74 -14.85 -17.42
CA GLU A 15 15.49 -16.08 -17.72
C GLU A 15 16.70 -16.31 -16.80
N ASN A 16 16.52 -15.99 -15.52
CA ASN A 16 17.56 -16.13 -14.49
C ASN A 16 16.98 -16.65 -13.16
N SER A 17 17.79 -16.67 -12.09
CA SER A 17 17.41 -17.06 -10.74
C SER A 17 17.77 -16.00 -9.69
N GLU A 18 17.95 -14.76 -10.10
CA GLU A 18 18.50 -13.69 -9.26
C GLU A 18 17.47 -13.05 -8.33
N CYS A 19 16.17 -13.18 -8.63
CA CYS A 19 15.12 -12.64 -7.78
C CYS A 19 15.04 -13.39 -6.46
N SER A 20 15.38 -12.73 -5.36
CA SER A 20 15.22 -13.26 -4.00
C SER A 20 13.83 -12.92 -3.44
N ALA A 21 13.36 -13.74 -2.49
CA ALA A 21 12.03 -13.57 -1.90
C ALA A 21 12.10 -13.73 -0.38
N PHE A 22 11.85 -12.65 0.34
CA PHE A 22 11.96 -12.57 1.79
C PHE A 22 10.58 -12.60 2.47
N VAL A 23 10.52 -12.97 3.73
CA VAL A 23 9.30 -12.92 4.55
C VAL A 23 9.20 -11.58 5.27
N ASP A 24 10.30 -11.12 5.80
CA ASP A 24 10.40 -9.88 6.56
C ASP A 24 10.84 -8.74 5.64
N PHE A 25 10.09 -7.65 5.62
CA PHE A 25 10.41 -6.47 4.81
C PHE A 25 11.75 -5.82 5.21
N ARG A 26 12.20 -6.02 6.44
CA ARG A 26 13.48 -5.49 6.94
C ARG A 26 14.67 -6.06 6.17
N GLU A 27 14.58 -7.32 5.76
CA GLU A 27 15.60 -7.93 4.89
C GLU A 27 15.78 -7.19 3.56
N ILE A 28 14.73 -6.53 3.07
CA ILE A 28 14.76 -5.68 1.88
C ILE A 28 15.23 -4.27 2.21
N THR A 29 14.63 -3.65 3.24
CA THR A 29 14.93 -2.24 3.56
C THR A 29 16.36 -2.04 4.08
N GLU A 30 16.95 -3.03 4.73
CA GLU A 30 18.32 -2.99 5.25
C GLU A 30 19.38 -3.45 4.23
N ASN A 31 18.98 -4.11 3.14
CA ASN A 31 19.89 -4.59 2.13
C ASN A 31 20.54 -3.43 1.35
N LYS A 32 21.84 -3.29 1.44
CA LYS A 32 22.59 -2.19 0.80
C LYS A 32 22.71 -2.29 -0.72
N ASN A 33 22.37 -3.44 -1.30
CA ASN A 33 22.36 -3.64 -2.75
C ASN A 33 21.03 -3.26 -3.40
N ILE A 34 20.08 -2.72 -2.62
CA ILE A 34 18.79 -2.22 -3.11
C ILE A 34 18.78 -0.71 -2.97
N ASP A 35 18.57 0.02 -4.07
CA ASP A 35 18.54 1.48 -4.12
C ASP A 35 17.15 2.06 -3.89
N ALA A 36 16.12 1.35 -4.35
CA ALA A 36 14.73 1.81 -4.27
C ALA A 36 13.77 0.67 -3.97
N VAL A 37 12.62 1.00 -3.37
CA VAL A 37 11.57 0.03 -3.06
C VAL A 37 10.21 0.51 -3.55
N CYS A 38 9.39 -0.45 -4.01
CA CYS A 38 7.98 -0.24 -4.31
C CYS A 38 7.15 -0.94 -3.23
N ILE A 39 6.29 -0.18 -2.54
CA ILE A 39 5.46 -0.65 -1.43
C ILE A 39 4.02 -0.73 -1.88
N ALA A 40 3.45 -1.92 -1.87
CA ALA A 40 2.06 -2.22 -2.23
C ALA A 40 1.44 -3.23 -1.24
N THR A 41 1.79 -3.09 0.02
CA THR A 41 1.26 -3.85 1.15
C THR A 41 -0.15 -3.36 1.53
N PRO A 42 -0.85 -3.96 2.51
CA PRO A 42 -2.02 -3.32 3.11
C PRO A 42 -1.72 -1.94 3.71
N ASP A 43 -2.72 -1.07 3.73
CA ASP A 43 -2.58 0.36 4.04
C ASP A 43 -1.86 0.64 5.37
N HIS A 44 -2.18 -0.11 6.41
CA HIS A 44 -1.59 0.04 7.74
C HIS A 44 -0.08 -0.24 7.81
N TRP A 45 0.50 -0.87 6.79
CA TRP A 45 1.94 -1.11 6.69
C TRP A 45 2.69 -0.02 5.91
N HIS A 46 2.01 0.81 5.12
CA HIS A 46 2.66 1.74 4.19
C HIS A 46 3.66 2.67 4.87
N SER A 47 3.24 3.36 5.93
CA SER A 47 4.08 4.34 6.63
C SER A 47 5.30 3.71 7.29
N VAL A 48 5.13 2.57 7.95
CA VAL A 48 6.21 1.88 8.68
C VAL A 48 7.30 1.43 7.72
N ILE A 49 6.92 0.78 6.61
CA ILE A 49 7.88 0.30 5.61
C ILE A 49 8.54 1.48 4.89
N THR A 50 7.77 2.52 4.55
CA THR A 50 8.29 3.75 3.94
C THR A 50 9.35 4.41 4.81
N ILE A 51 9.07 4.62 6.09
CA ILE A 51 10.01 5.23 7.03
C ILE A 51 11.26 4.36 7.21
N SER A 52 11.11 3.04 7.29
CA SER A 52 12.23 2.11 7.37
C SER A 52 13.13 2.21 6.14
N ALA A 53 12.55 2.18 4.94
CA ALA A 53 13.29 2.28 3.68
C ALA A 53 14.05 3.61 3.55
N LEU A 54 13.38 4.74 3.85
CA LEU A 54 13.99 6.07 3.82
C LEU A 54 15.17 6.19 4.80
N LYS A 55 15.02 5.67 6.03
CA LYS A 55 16.08 5.65 7.05
C LYS A 55 17.30 4.83 6.61
N ASN A 56 17.09 3.79 5.81
CA ASN A 56 18.13 2.94 5.24
C ASN A 56 18.65 3.44 3.88
N GLY A 57 18.35 4.70 3.52
CA GLY A 57 18.91 5.37 2.35
C GLY A 57 18.29 4.97 1.02
N LYS A 58 17.07 4.41 1.00
CA LYS A 58 16.39 4.00 -0.22
C LYS A 58 15.39 5.04 -0.68
N ASP A 59 15.22 5.16 -1.99
CA ASP A 59 14.11 5.86 -2.59
C ASP A 59 12.85 4.98 -2.55
N VAL A 60 11.68 5.61 -2.48
CA VAL A 60 10.43 4.89 -2.22
C VAL A 60 9.33 5.30 -3.20
N TYR A 61 8.71 4.32 -3.82
CA TYR A 61 7.37 4.44 -4.39
C TYR A 61 6.40 3.69 -3.46
N CYS A 62 5.39 4.40 -2.93
CA CYS A 62 4.41 3.79 -2.04
C CYS A 62 3.00 3.95 -2.59
N GLU A 63 2.24 2.86 -2.68
CA GLU A 63 0.84 2.90 -3.11
C GLU A 63 -0.04 3.76 -2.20
N LYS A 64 -1.15 4.17 -2.73
CA LYS A 64 -2.16 4.95 -2.01
C LYS A 64 -3.06 4.01 -1.17
N PRO A 65 -3.53 4.46 -0.02
CA PRO A 65 -3.19 5.70 0.69
C PRO A 65 -1.79 5.63 1.30
N LEU A 66 -1.03 6.73 1.25
CA LEU A 66 0.35 6.74 1.74
C LEU A 66 0.46 6.44 3.24
N THR A 67 -0.52 6.87 4.00
CA THR A 67 -0.56 6.72 5.46
C THR A 67 -1.97 6.42 5.93
N HIS A 68 -2.07 5.81 7.10
CA HIS A 68 -3.34 5.45 7.70
C HIS A 68 -3.93 6.57 8.58
N ASN A 69 -3.08 7.49 9.07
CA ASN A 69 -3.49 8.62 9.87
C ASN A 69 -2.55 9.83 9.69
N ILE A 70 -2.96 10.98 10.24
CA ILE A 70 -2.23 12.26 10.12
C ILE A 70 -0.85 12.19 10.80
N HIS A 71 -0.74 11.52 11.96
CA HIS A 71 0.54 11.38 12.65
C HIS A 71 1.58 10.68 11.79
N GLU A 72 1.20 9.58 11.16
CA GLU A 72 2.06 8.87 10.21
C GLU A 72 2.52 9.76 9.06
N SER A 73 1.62 10.61 8.52
CA SER A 73 1.98 11.55 7.45
C SER A 73 3.09 12.51 7.90
N VAL A 74 2.99 13.03 9.12
CA VAL A 74 4.02 13.92 9.69
C VAL A 74 5.36 13.18 9.83
N GLU A 75 5.35 11.95 10.30
CA GLU A 75 6.56 11.15 10.47
C GLU A 75 7.21 10.77 9.12
N VAL A 76 6.41 10.46 8.11
CA VAL A 76 6.90 10.23 6.74
C VAL A 76 7.57 11.49 6.18
N ILE A 77 6.95 12.67 6.33
CA ILE A 77 7.54 13.95 5.89
C ILE A 77 8.88 14.21 6.58
N LYS A 78 8.95 13.98 7.90
CA LYS A 78 10.20 14.11 8.65
C LYS A 78 11.28 13.16 8.13
N ALA A 79 10.92 11.90 7.86
CA ALA A 79 11.84 10.89 7.35
C ALA A 79 12.39 11.26 5.96
N VAL A 80 11.53 11.71 5.04
CA VAL A 80 11.94 12.19 3.70
C VAL A 80 12.97 13.33 3.82
N LYS A 81 12.62 14.38 4.60
CA LYS A 81 13.47 15.56 4.77
C LYS A 81 14.81 15.21 5.41
N LYS A 82 14.78 14.40 6.48
CA LYS A 82 15.99 14.02 7.22
C LYS A 82 16.96 13.20 6.38
N ASN A 83 16.45 12.24 5.62
CA ASN A 83 17.27 11.29 4.88
C ASN A 83 17.55 11.74 3.43
N LYS A 84 16.93 12.83 2.97
CA LYS A 84 17.11 13.41 1.62
C LYS A 84 16.88 12.36 0.51
N ARG A 85 15.84 11.53 0.66
CA ARG A 85 15.44 10.50 -0.30
C ARG A 85 14.20 10.93 -1.07
N VAL A 86 14.01 10.34 -2.23
CA VAL A 86 12.81 10.55 -3.05
C VAL A 86 11.68 9.67 -2.54
N LEU A 87 10.50 10.27 -2.38
CA LEU A 87 9.26 9.55 -2.12
C LEU A 87 8.21 9.94 -3.16
N GLN A 88 7.68 8.96 -3.86
CA GLN A 88 6.55 9.11 -4.78
C GLN A 88 5.35 8.33 -4.27
N THR A 89 4.21 8.99 -4.15
CA THR A 89 2.93 8.34 -3.85
C THR A 89 2.30 7.78 -5.11
N GLY A 90 1.72 6.57 -5.04
CA GLY A 90 1.06 5.85 -6.12
C GLY A 90 -0.28 6.47 -6.55
N SER A 91 -0.26 7.71 -7.01
CA SER A 91 -1.42 8.44 -7.54
C SER A 91 -1.52 8.29 -9.06
N MET A 92 -1.56 7.03 -9.55
CA MET A 92 -1.48 6.68 -10.97
C MET A 92 -2.50 7.38 -11.86
N GLN A 93 -3.69 7.66 -11.35
CA GLN A 93 -4.76 8.35 -12.09
C GLN A 93 -4.32 9.74 -12.58
N ARG A 94 -3.43 10.42 -11.87
CA ARG A 94 -2.92 11.74 -12.27
C ARG A 94 -2.02 11.68 -13.51
N SER A 95 -1.55 10.50 -13.89
CA SER A 95 -0.73 10.27 -15.09
C SER A 95 -1.55 9.74 -16.27
N SER A 96 -2.85 9.49 -16.09
CA SER A 96 -3.74 9.03 -17.16
C SER A 96 -4.05 10.17 -18.14
N SER A 97 -4.06 9.85 -19.42
CA SER A 97 -4.38 10.80 -20.49
C SER A 97 -5.78 11.37 -20.36
N GLU A 98 -6.75 10.56 -19.96
CA GLU A 98 -8.15 10.92 -19.79
C GLU A 98 -8.32 11.97 -18.69
N PHE A 99 -7.68 11.79 -17.55
CA PHE A 99 -7.67 12.75 -16.45
C PHE A 99 -6.95 14.05 -16.84
N ARG A 100 -5.85 13.96 -17.58
CA ARG A 100 -5.14 15.14 -18.08
C ARG A 100 -6.03 15.95 -19.01
N ILE A 101 -6.65 15.30 -20.00
CA ILE A 101 -7.56 15.96 -20.94
C ILE A 101 -8.74 16.61 -20.22
N ALA A 102 -9.36 15.90 -19.28
CA ALA A 102 -10.45 16.45 -18.46
C ALA A 102 -10.03 17.73 -17.70
N CYS A 103 -8.84 17.68 -17.08
CA CYS A 103 -8.29 18.86 -16.40
C CYS A 103 -8.00 20.04 -17.36
N GLU A 104 -7.47 19.75 -18.55
CA GLU A 104 -7.20 20.77 -19.59
C GLU A 104 -8.49 21.40 -20.08
N LEU A 105 -9.54 20.64 -20.35
CA LEU A 105 -10.86 21.14 -20.75
C LEU A 105 -11.44 22.08 -19.71
N VAL A 106 -11.38 21.70 -18.43
CA VAL A 106 -11.86 22.53 -17.32
C VAL A 106 -11.05 23.81 -17.20
N ARG A 107 -9.71 23.72 -17.18
CA ARG A 107 -8.81 24.88 -17.02
C ARG A 107 -8.89 25.89 -18.16
N ASN A 108 -9.12 25.40 -19.37
CA ASN A 108 -9.25 26.24 -20.57
C ASN A 108 -10.67 26.80 -20.74
N GLY A 109 -11.57 26.57 -19.80
CA GLY A 109 -12.93 27.10 -19.83
C GLY A 109 -13.85 26.49 -20.87
N VAL A 110 -13.48 25.34 -21.46
CA VAL A 110 -14.28 24.69 -22.52
C VAL A 110 -15.67 24.30 -22.04
N ILE A 111 -15.81 23.92 -20.76
CA ILE A 111 -17.11 23.62 -20.13
C ILE A 111 -17.80 24.86 -19.55
N GLY A 112 -17.23 26.05 -19.80
CA GLY A 112 -17.76 27.32 -19.26
C GLY A 112 -17.46 27.50 -17.76
N LYS A 113 -18.20 28.42 -17.14
CA LYS A 113 -18.06 28.74 -15.71
C LYS A 113 -18.59 27.57 -14.85
N ILE A 114 -17.72 27.00 -14.01
CA ILE A 114 -18.12 25.97 -13.04
C ILE A 114 -19.09 26.59 -12.03
N ARG A 115 -20.26 25.99 -11.87
CA ARG A 115 -21.30 26.40 -10.93
C ARG A 115 -21.46 25.44 -9.77
N ASN A 116 -21.23 24.13 -10.04
CA ASN A 116 -21.36 23.09 -9.06
C ASN A 116 -20.29 22.04 -9.27
N VAL A 117 -19.87 21.37 -8.21
CA VAL A 117 -18.97 20.20 -8.24
C VAL A 117 -19.55 19.15 -7.31
N ASP A 118 -19.96 18.02 -7.87
CA ASP A 118 -20.45 16.87 -7.12
C ASP A 118 -19.36 15.82 -7.03
N ILE A 119 -19.05 15.38 -5.80
CA ILE A 119 -18.02 14.39 -5.54
C ILE A 119 -18.66 13.19 -4.86
N SER A 120 -18.52 12.03 -5.50
CA SER A 120 -18.90 10.75 -4.89
C SER A 120 -17.66 10.04 -4.36
N VAL A 121 -17.71 9.64 -3.11
CA VAL A 121 -16.68 8.85 -2.44
C VAL A 121 -17.31 7.60 -1.83
N GLY A 122 -16.51 6.56 -1.60
CA GLY A 122 -16.98 5.35 -0.95
C GLY A 122 -17.25 5.55 0.54
N ASP A 123 -17.69 4.47 1.18
CA ASP A 123 -18.00 4.49 2.61
C ASP A 123 -16.71 4.57 3.46
N PRO A 124 -16.77 5.23 4.62
CA PRO A 124 -15.65 5.25 5.56
C PRO A 124 -15.40 3.86 6.16
N GLY A 125 -14.19 3.65 6.67
CA GLY A 125 -13.87 2.45 7.44
C GLY A 125 -14.76 2.35 8.69
N ARG A 126 -15.21 1.13 9.00
CA ARG A 126 -16.01 0.83 10.19
C ARG A 126 -15.17 0.07 11.24
N PRO A 127 -15.54 0.08 12.52
CA PRO A 127 -14.89 -0.75 13.53
C PRO A 127 -14.95 -2.22 13.17
N CYS A 128 -13.88 -2.97 13.47
CA CYS A 128 -13.82 -4.40 13.19
C CYS A 128 -14.57 -5.19 14.27
N ASP A 129 -15.69 -5.78 13.87
CA ASP A 129 -16.60 -6.59 14.70
C ASP A 129 -16.61 -8.08 14.30
N LEU A 130 -15.61 -8.50 13.52
CA LEU A 130 -15.53 -9.85 12.97
C LEU A 130 -15.29 -10.91 14.02
N LYS A 131 -15.98 -12.03 13.86
CA LYS A 131 -15.83 -13.20 14.73
C LYS A 131 -14.50 -13.92 14.44
N LYS A 132 -13.99 -14.57 15.47
CA LYS A 132 -12.83 -15.47 15.40
C LYS A 132 -13.09 -16.64 14.46
N GLU A 133 -12.09 -16.93 13.65
CA GLU A 133 -12.02 -18.13 12.81
C GLU A 133 -10.74 -18.93 13.11
N ASN A 134 -10.71 -20.18 12.69
CA ASN A 134 -9.46 -20.96 12.71
C ASN A 134 -8.48 -20.40 11.69
N MET A 135 -7.27 -20.11 12.15
CA MET A 135 -6.22 -19.55 11.30
C MET A 135 -5.78 -20.53 10.20
N GLU A 136 -5.43 -20.00 9.04
CA GLU A 136 -4.84 -20.78 7.96
C GLU A 136 -3.42 -21.25 8.36
N PRO A 137 -3.07 -22.54 8.18
CA PRO A 137 -1.73 -23.02 8.46
C PRO A 137 -0.65 -22.26 7.67
N GLY A 138 0.41 -21.85 8.36
CA GLY A 138 1.53 -21.14 7.76
C GLY A 138 1.31 -19.63 7.54
N LEU A 139 0.19 -19.08 7.98
CA LEU A 139 -0.04 -17.64 8.03
C LEU A 139 0.63 -17.06 9.30
N ASN A 140 1.51 -16.08 9.11
CA ASN A 140 1.99 -15.25 10.22
C ASN A 140 1.01 -14.09 10.45
N TRP A 141 0.04 -14.33 11.33
CA TRP A 141 -1.05 -13.38 11.59
C TRP A 141 -0.57 -12.13 12.34
N ASP A 142 0.38 -12.29 13.24
CA ASP A 142 0.99 -11.18 13.95
C ASP A 142 1.68 -10.21 12.97
N LEU A 143 2.47 -10.73 12.05
CA LEU A 143 3.08 -9.92 10.99
C LEU A 143 2.04 -9.33 10.03
N TRP A 144 0.91 -10.03 9.80
CA TRP A 144 -0.15 -9.46 8.97
C TRP A 144 -0.82 -8.26 9.67
N CYS A 145 -1.15 -8.37 10.95
CA CYS A 145 -1.70 -7.26 11.75
C CYS A 145 -0.71 -6.11 11.88
N GLY A 146 0.57 -6.42 12.08
CA GLY A 146 1.67 -5.45 12.10
C GLY A 146 1.44 -4.27 13.05
N PRO A 147 1.49 -3.02 12.53
CA PRO A 147 1.27 -1.83 13.36
C PRO A 147 -0.20 -1.61 13.73
N GLY A 148 -1.12 -2.33 13.12
CA GLY A 148 -2.52 -2.35 13.52
C GLY A 148 -2.74 -3.12 14.81
N PRO A 149 -3.93 -3.03 15.44
CA PRO A 149 -4.23 -3.81 16.65
C PRO A 149 -4.27 -5.31 16.33
N LEU A 150 -3.61 -6.09 17.19
CA LEU A 150 -3.69 -7.56 17.11
C LEU A 150 -5.12 -8.00 17.45
N ARG A 151 -5.79 -8.61 16.49
CA ARG A 151 -7.14 -9.14 16.63
C ARG A 151 -7.16 -10.64 16.34
N GLU A 152 -8.27 -11.27 16.68
CA GLU A 152 -8.53 -12.65 16.29
C GLU A 152 -8.60 -12.76 14.75
N TYR A 153 -8.09 -13.87 14.21
CA TYR A 153 -8.10 -14.09 12.77
C TYR A 153 -9.52 -14.17 12.21
N SER A 154 -9.70 -13.54 11.05
CA SER A 154 -10.88 -13.71 10.21
C SER A 154 -10.46 -13.74 8.73
N SER A 155 -11.04 -14.67 7.98
CA SER A 155 -10.84 -14.78 6.53
C SER A 155 -11.39 -13.59 5.74
N VAL A 156 -12.25 -12.78 6.34
CA VAL A 156 -12.72 -11.51 5.76
C VAL A 156 -11.58 -10.49 5.69
N LEU A 157 -10.72 -10.44 6.72
CA LEU A 157 -9.55 -9.56 6.72
C LEU A 157 -8.44 -10.10 5.83
N CYS A 158 -8.10 -11.36 5.99
CA CYS A 158 -7.07 -12.03 5.21
C CYS A 158 -7.63 -13.32 4.62
N PRO A 159 -8.18 -13.28 3.39
CA PRO A 159 -8.77 -14.45 2.74
C PRO A 159 -7.78 -15.58 2.57
N ARG A 160 -8.27 -16.81 2.75
CA ARG A 160 -7.46 -18.03 2.64
C ARG A 160 -6.91 -18.24 1.24
N GLY A 161 -5.73 -18.78 1.16
CA GLY A 161 -5.11 -19.18 -0.11
C GLY A 161 -4.75 -18.02 -1.04
N ILE A 162 -4.78 -18.28 -2.35
CA ILE A 162 -4.56 -17.30 -3.41
C ILE A 162 -5.91 -16.93 -4.02
N HIS A 163 -6.26 -15.67 -3.97
CA HIS A 163 -7.52 -15.14 -4.49
C HIS A 163 -7.29 -13.92 -5.39
N ASN A 164 -8.25 -13.64 -6.28
CA ASN A 164 -8.21 -12.53 -7.22
C ASN A 164 -9.23 -11.42 -6.91
N HIS A 165 -9.86 -11.47 -5.73
CA HIS A 165 -10.81 -10.44 -5.30
C HIS A 165 -10.14 -9.41 -4.38
N PHE A 166 -10.79 -8.28 -4.26
CA PHE A 166 -10.35 -7.19 -3.40
C PHE A 166 -10.61 -7.56 -1.93
N PRO A 167 -9.60 -7.69 -1.07
CA PRO A 167 -9.81 -8.07 0.32
C PRO A 167 -10.59 -7.03 1.10
N ALA A 168 -11.53 -7.48 1.92
CA ALA A 168 -12.44 -6.60 2.66
C ALA A 168 -11.80 -5.91 3.88
N TRP A 169 -10.52 -6.15 4.20
CA TRP A 169 -9.82 -5.45 5.28
C TRP A 169 -9.88 -3.92 5.13
N ARG A 170 -10.03 -3.43 3.89
CA ARG A 170 -10.15 -2.00 3.60
C ARG A 170 -11.38 -1.35 4.23
N ASN A 171 -12.41 -2.14 4.51
CA ASN A 171 -13.65 -1.66 5.13
C ASN A 171 -13.52 -1.47 6.65
N TYR A 172 -12.40 -1.87 7.24
CA TYR A 172 -12.19 -1.82 8.69
C TYR A 172 -11.13 -0.79 9.04
N MET A 173 -11.51 0.17 9.92
CA MET A 173 -10.70 1.33 10.27
C MET A 173 -9.37 1.01 10.95
N GLU A 174 -9.20 -0.22 11.44
CA GLU A 174 -7.96 -0.69 12.04
C GLU A 174 -6.87 -1.01 11.01
N TYR A 175 -7.26 -1.29 9.74
CA TYR A 175 -6.36 -1.76 8.68
C TYR A 175 -6.47 -0.98 7.38
N GLY A 176 -7.57 -0.22 7.20
CA GLY A 176 -7.84 0.61 6.02
C GLY A 176 -8.75 1.79 6.33
N GLY A 177 -8.95 2.68 5.36
CA GLY A 177 -9.73 3.92 5.52
C GLY A 177 -11.17 3.86 4.98
N GLY A 178 -11.62 2.70 4.50
CA GLY A 178 -12.85 2.55 3.72
C GLY A 178 -12.59 2.44 2.22
N MET A 179 -13.65 2.49 1.39
CA MET A 179 -13.56 2.33 -0.08
C MET A 179 -14.36 3.40 -0.82
#